data_8c8b696fcb573877b058c69a20b04cbf
#
_entry.id   8c8b696fcb573877b058c69a20b04cbf
#
_cell.length_a   1.000
_cell.length_b   1.000
_cell.length_c   1.000
_cell.angle_alpha   90.00
_cell.angle_beta   90.00
_cell.angle_gamma   90.00
#
_symmetry.space_group_name_H-M   'P 1'
#
loop_
_entity.id
_entity.type
_entity.pdbx_description
1 polymer ?
#
loop_
_entity_poly.entity_id
_entity_poly.type
_entity_poly.pdbx_seq_one_letter_code
_entity_poly.pdbx_strand_id
1 'polypeptide(L)'
;MIRKVLAEELKNLDVYLPDLGCTVGEELLRPTRIYVKPLLHVIGEFGKDIKGISHITGGGFYENVPRMLPNGVRARIEVKKIPEKPIFNLLAQKGSIPVRDMYNTFNMGVGLVIAVSANRKSAVAGALRAQGETPIVLGQCERGEKGVDLVW
;
A
#
# COMPACT_ATOMS: atom_id res chain seq x y z
N MET A 1 -16.24 5.22 -4.85
CA MET A 1 -16.22 5.69 -3.44
C MET A 1 -15.76 7.15 -3.34
N ILE A 2 -14.53 7.53 -3.72
CA ILE A 2 -13.98 8.89 -3.63
C ILE A 2 -14.93 9.96 -4.19
N ARG A 3 -15.42 9.79 -5.43
CA ARG A 3 -16.34 10.75 -6.06
C ARG A 3 -17.63 11.00 -5.28
N LYS A 4 -18.11 10.02 -4.52
CA LYS A 4 -19.31 10.17 -3.69
C LYS A 4 -18.97 10.90 -2.38
N VAL A 5 -17.82 10.59 -1.77
CA VAL A 5 -17.39 11.19 -0.50
C VAL A 5 -16.98 12.66 -0.67
N LEU A 6 -16.30 12.97 -1.78
CA LEU A 6 -15.80 14.32 -2.09
C LEU A 6 -16.68 15.03 -3.14
N ALA A 7 -18.00 14.75 -3.18
CA ALA A 7 -18.88 15.30 -4.20
C ALA A 7 -18.93 16.84 -4.18
N GLU A 8 -18.87 17.46 -3.01
CA GLU A 8 -18.86 18.91 -2.88
C GLU A 8 -17.52 19.51 -3.31
N GLU A 9 -16.41 18.93 -2.87
CA GLU A 9 -15.05 19.38 -3.21
C GLU A 9 -14.76 19.23 -4.70
N LEU A 10 -15.33 18.21 -5.34
CA LEU A 10 -15.17 17.99 -6.79
C LEU A 10 -15.88 19.03 -7.66
N LYS A 11 -16.75 19.86 -7.10
CA LYS A 11 -17.36 20.98 -7.82
C LYS A 11 -16.35 22.09 -8.14
N ASN A 12 -15.30 22.22 -7.31
CA ASN A 12 -14.20 23.16 -7.53
C ASN A 12 -12.89 22.50 -7.10
N LEU A 13 -12.07 22.11 -8.07
CA LEU A 13 -10.79 21.43 -7.83
C LEU A 13 -9.69 22.35 -7.24
N ASP A 14 -9.89 23.68 -7.29
CA ASP A 14 -8.97 24.67 -6.73
C ASP A 14 -9.18 24.91 -5.24
N VAL A 15 -10.17 24.24 -4.62
CA VAL A 15 -10.39 24.33 -3.18
C VAL A 15 -9.16 23.78 -2.45
N TYR A 16 -8.56 24.64 -1.62
CA TYR A 16 -7.45 24.28 -0.76
C TYR A 16 -7.94 23.50 0.46
N LEU A 17 -7.33 22.38 0.74
CA LEU A 17 -7.62 21.53 1.89
C LEU A 17 -6.47 21.65 2.90
N PRO A 18 -6.65 22.37 4.02
CA PRO A 18 -5.60 22.59 5.02
C PRO A 18 -4.98 21.28 5.54
N ASP A 19 -5.80 20.25 5.77
CA ASP A 19 -5.38 18.94 6.26
C ASP A 19 -4.45 18.21 5.28
N LEU A 20 -4.53 18.54 3.99
CA LEU A 20 -3.69 17.94 2.93
C LEU A 20 -2.53 18.87 2.55
N GLY A 21 -2.60 20.14 2.87
CA GLY A 21 -1.61 21.14 2.48
C GLY A 21 -1.56 21.41 0.97
N CYS A 22 -2.63 21.10 0.23
CA CYS A 22 -2.74 21.27 -1.22
C CYS A 22 -4.21 21.38 -1.65
N THR A 23 -4.44 21.66 -2.94
CA THR A 23 -5.81 21.69 -3.48
C THR A 23 -6.35 20.28 -3.71
N VAL A 24 -7.68 20.18 -3.84
CA VAL A 24 -8.36 18.92 -4.20
C VAL A 24 -7.81 18.35 -5.52
N GLY A 25 -7.63 19.22 -6.51
CA GLY A 25 -7.09 18.83 -7.82
C GLY A 25 -5.68 18.27 -7.71
N GLU A 26 -4.78 18.96 -7.00
CA GLU A 26 -3.40 18.52 -6.81
C GLU A 26 -3.33 17.15 -6.12
N GLU A 27 -4.14 16.91 -5.10
CA GLU A 27 -4.15 15.61 -4.41
C GLU A 27 -4.70 14.49 -5.29
N LEU A 28 -5.86 14.70 -5.92
CA LEU A 28 -6.54 13.66 -6.68
C LEU A 28 -5.89 13.36 -8.03
N LEU A 29 -5.13 14.29 -8.58
CA LEU A 29 -4.38 14.11 -9.83
C LEU A 29 -2.95 13.60 -9.62
N ARG A 30 -2.53 13.31 -8.40
CA ARG A 30 -1.23 12.69 -8.15
C ARG A 30 -1.09 11.40 -8.94
N PRO A 31 -0.03 11.28 -9.77
CA PRO A 31 0.14 10.10 -10.62
C PRO A 31 0.41 8.86 -9.77
N THR A 32 -0.08 7.73 -10.23
CA THR A 32 0.29 6.42 -9.68
C THR A 32 1.79 6.19 -9.84
N ARG A 33 2.46 5.80 -8.76
CA ARG A 33 3.91 5.54 -8.79
C ARG A 33 4.23 4.34 -9.67
N ILE A 34 5.27 4.49 -10.50
CA ILE A 34 5.76 3.44 -11.39
C ILE A 34 6.89 2.69 -10.70
N TYR A 35 6.71 1.40 -10.44
CA TYR A 35 7.66 0.54 -9.71
C TYR A 35 8.55 -0.32 -10.62
N VAL A 36 8.45 -0.19 -11.94
CA VAL A 36 9.10 -1.10 -12.90
C VAL A 36 10.63 -1.12 -12.73
N LYS A 37 11.27 0.05 -12.74
CA LYS A 37 12.75 0.14 -12.63
C LYS A 37 13.28 -0.44 -11.31
N PRO A 38 12.82 0.01 -10.13
CA PRO A 38 13.29 -0.54 -8.87
C PRO A 38 12.99 -2.02 -8.71
N LEU A 39 11.84 -2.51 -9.21
CA LEU A 39 11.51 -3.94 -9.17
C LEU A 39 12.44 -4.78 -10.03
N LEU A 40 12.68 -4.38 -11.28
CA LEU A 40 13.57 -5.12 -12.18
C LEU A 40 15.00 -5.19 -11.62
N HIS A 41 15.49 -4.11 -11.02
CA HIS A 41 16.78 -4.09 -10.35
C HIS A 41 16.85 -5.12 -9.21
N VAL A 42 15.87 -5.08 -8.31
CA VAL A 42 15.82 -6.01 -7.16
C VAL A 42 15.59 -7.46 -7.59
N ILE A 43 14.77 -7.70 -8.62
CA ILE A 43 14.59 -9.05 -9.18
C ILE A 43 15.89 -9.56 -9.80
N GLY A 44 16.62 -8.72 -10.53
CA GLY A 44 17.91 -9.08 -11.11
C GLY A 44 18.94 -9.50 -10.07
N GLU A 45 18.99 -8.81 -8.94
CA GLU A 45 19.97 -9.05 -7.87
C GLU A 45 19.53 -10.16 -6.88
N PHE A 46 18.23 -10.22 -6.55
CA PHE A 46 17.68 -11.07 -5.49
C PHE A 46 16.60 -12.03 -5.96
N GLY A 47 16.51 -12.34 -7.25
CA GLY A 47 15.38 -13.07 -7.83
C GLY A 47 14.97 -14.34 -7.09
N LYS A 48 15.94 -15.13 -6.61
CA LYS A 48 15.69 -16.36 -5.82
C LYS A 48 15.08 -16.08 -4.44
N ASP A 49 15.30 -14.89 -3.92
CA ASP A 49 14.85 -14.46 -2.60
C ASP A 49 13.52 -13.68 -2.65
N ILE A 50 13.09 -13.25 -3.83
CA ILE A 50 11.78 -12.66 -4.04
C ILE A 50 10.75 -13.77 -4.16
N LYS A 51 9.84 -13.87 -3.19
CA LYS A 51 8.86 -14.97 -3.10
C LYS A 51 7.48 -14.58 -3.63
N GLY A 52 7.20 -13.29 -3.72
CA GLY A 52 5.95 -12.79 -4.27
C GLY A 52 5.95 -11.28 -4.35
N ILE A 53 5.19 -10.76 -5.30
CA ILE A 53 5.01 -9.32 -5.52
C ILE A 53 3.52 -9.06 -5.69
N SER A 54 3.01 -8.08 -4.99
CA SER A 54 1.62 -7.64 -5.09
C SER A 54 1.53 -6.13 -5.26
N HIS A 55 0.92 -5.69 -6.35
CA HIS A 55 0.54 -4.29 -6.55
C HIS A 55 -0.79 -4.05 -5.83
N ILE A 56 -0.78 -3.14 -4.87
CA ILE A 56 -1.98 -2.85 -4.05
C ILE A 56 -2.80 -1.77 -4.75
N THR A 57 -3.88 -2.22 -5.36
CA THR A 57 -4.85 -1.38 -6.11
C THR A 57 -6.24 -1.48 -5.46
N GLY A 58 -7.32 -1.32 -6.24
CA GLY A 58 -8.67 -1.60 -5.76
C GLY A 58 -8.80 -2.99 -5.15
N GLY A 59 -9.54 -3.12 -4.06
CA GLY A 59 -9.57 -4.33 -3.23
C GLY A 59 -8.54 -4.32 -2.09
N GLY A 60 -7.68 -3.28 -2.02
CA GLY A 60 -6.78 -3.02 -0.90
C GLY A 60 -5.88 -4.20 -0.53
N PHE A 61 -5.57 -4.31 0.75
CA PHE A 61 -4.71 -5.39 1.25
C PHE A 61 -5.39 -6.75 1.21
N TYR A 62 -6.68 -6.82 1.55
CA TYR A 62 -7.40 -8.08 1.73
C TYR A 62 -7.54 -8.88 0.44
N GLU A 63 -7.68 -8.21 -0.70
CA GLU A 63 -7.79 -8.89 -2.00
C GLU A 63 -6.42 -9.07 -2.68
N ASN A 64 -5.53 -8.08 -2.60
CA ASN A 64 -4.31 -8.11 -3.41
C ASN A 64 -3.19 -8.92 -2.77
N VAL A 65 -2.95 -8.80 -1.45
CA VAL A 65 -1.84 -9.52 -0.80
C VAL A 65 -1.97 -11.04 -0.94
N PRO A 66 -3.13 -11.67 -0.72
CA PRO A 66 -3.25 -13.12 -0.86
C PRO A 66 -2.96 -13.64 -2.25
N ARG A 67 -3.13 -12.84 -3.30
CA ARG A 67 -2.87 -13.28 -4.70
C ARG A 67 -1.43 -13.71 -4.93
N MET A 68 -0.46 -13.11 -4.22
CA MET A 68 0.95 -13.48 -4.34
C MET A 68 1.36 -14.65 -3.43
N LEU A 69 0.50 -15.08 -2.51
CA LEU A 69 0.83 -16.12 -1.54
C LEU A 69 0.42 -17.50 -2.06
N PRO A 70 1.23 -18.54 -1.80
CA PRO A 70 0.82 -19.92 -2.05
C PRO A 70 -0.22 -20.39 -1.04
N ASN A 71 -0.85 -21.53 -1.29
CA ASN A 71 -1.71 -22.20 -0.32
C ASN A 71 -0.91 -22.57 0.93
N GLY A 72 -1.54 -22.48 2.11
CA GLY A 72 -0.88 -22.78 3.38
C GLY A 72 0.00 -21.65 3.92
N VAL A 73 -0.02 -20.47 3.28
CA VAL A 73 0.73 -19.29 3.72
C VAL A 73 -0.21 -18.11 3.92
N ARG A 74 -0.02 -17.41 5.02
CA ARG A 74 -0.75 -16.22 5.44
C ARG A 74 0.21 -15.07 5.67
N ALA A 75 -0.14 -13.85 5.27
CA ALA A 75 0.61 -12.65 5.59
C ALA A 75 0.05 -12.02 6.87
N ARG A 76 0.93 -11.70 7.81
CA ARG A 76 0.60 -10.92 9.01
C ARG A 76 1.26 -9.55 8.90
N ILE A 77 0.44 -8.50 8.79
CA ILE A 77 0.85 -7.11 8.55
C ILE A 77 0.49 -6.25 9.77
N GLU A 78 1.48 -5.54 10.29
CA GLU A 78 1.29 -4.59 11.39
C GLU A 78 0.86 -3.22 10.84
N VAL A 79 -0.40 -2.88 11.03
CA VAL A 79 -1.01 -1.64 10.49
C VAL A 79 -0.30 -0.40 10.98
N LYS A 80 0.13 -0.37 12.24
CA LYS A 80 0.88 0.75 12.82
C LYS A 80 2.21 1.09 12.11
N LYS A 81 2.72 0.18 11.27
CA LYS A 81 3.91 0.42 10.45
C LYS A 81 3.61 1.07 9.10
N ILE A 82 2.34 1.13 8.71
CA ILE A 82 1.89 1.79 7.48
C ILE A 82 1.86 3.29 7.73
N PRO A 83 2.61 4.10 6.95
CA PRO A 83 2.60 5.55 7.13
C PRO A 83 1.21 6.12 6.86
N GLU A 84 0.72 6.92 7.78
CA GLU A 84 -0.53 7.63 7.58
C GLU A 84 -0.43 8.62 6.43
N LYS A 85 -1.49 8.65 5.63
CA LYS A 85 -1.67 9.64 4.56
C LYS A 85 -2.94 10.43 4.85
N PRO A 86 -2.85 11.76 4.98
CA PRO A 86 -3.98 12.60 5.38
C PRO A 86 -5.24 12.41 4.52
N ILE A 87 -5.07 12.15 3.22
CA ILE A 87 -6.20 11.89 2.31
C ILE A 87 -7.08 10.73 2.78
N PHE A 88 -6.49 9.63 3.30
CA PHE A 88 -7.27 8.49 3.75
C PHE A 88 -8.03 8.78 5.05
N ASN A 89 -7.44 9.59 5.94
CA ASN A 89 -8.12 10.06 7.15
C ASN A 89 -9.32 10.95 6.78
N LEU A 90 -9.13 11.87 5.85
CA LEU A 90 -10.20 12.73 5.32
C LEU A 90 -11.34 11.89 4.72
N LEU A 91 -11.01 10.91 3.86
CA LEU A 91 -12.00 10.03 3.24
C LEU A 91 -12.76 9.19 4.27
N ALA A 92 -12.06 8.64 5.26
CA ALA A 92 -12.67 7.85 6.32
C ALA A 92 -13.66 8.68 7.14
N GLN A 93 -13.27 9.88 7.56
CA GLN A 93 -14.10 10.80 8.34
C GLN A 93 -15.33 11.29 7.56
N LYS A 94 -15.11 11.89 6.37
CA LYS A 94 -16.20 12.42 5.55
C LYS A 94 -17.17 11.35 5.05
N GLY A 95 -16.65 10.17 4.71
CA GLY A 95 -17.45 9.06 4.23
C GLY A 95 -18.02 8.19 5.34
N SER A 96 -17.68 8.44 6.61
CA SER A 96 -17.99 7.56 7.76
C SER A 96 -17.64 6.10 7.43
N ILE A 97 -16.46 5.89 6.79
CA ILE A 97 -16.04 4.59 6.30
C ILE A 97 -15.33 3.85 7.43
N PRO A 98 -15.78 2.63 7.80
CA PRO A 98 -15.09 1.81 8.78
C PRO A 98 -13.64 1.55 8.37
N VAL A 99 -12.74 1.52 9.35
CA VAL A 99 -11.30 1.34 9.10
C VAL A 99 -11.00 0.08 8.28
N ARG A 100 -11.69 -1.02 8.57
CA ARG A 100 -11.56 -2.27 7.80
C ARG A 100 -11.87 -2.07 6.32
N ASP A 101 -12.93 -1.31 6.01
CA ASP A 101 -13.36 -1.05 4.64
C ASP A 101 -12.38 -0.13 3.90
N MET A 102 -11.70 0.76 4.62
CA MET A 102 -10.59 1.55 4.07
C MET A 102 -9.48 0.63 3.54
N TYR A 103 -9.03 -0.35 4.35
CA TYR A 103 -8.00 -1.32 3.95
C TYR A 103 -8.48 -2.37 2.94
N ASN A 104 -9.79 -2.55 2.80
CA ASN A 104 -10.39 -3.39 1.75
C ASN A 104 -10.60 -2.64 0.43
N THR A 105 -10.57 -1.31 0.45
CA THR A 105 -10.83 -0.48 -0.74
C THR A 105 -9.58 0.18 -1.28
N PHE A 106 -8.73 0.70 -0.38
CA PHE A 106 -7.58 1.53 -0.71
C PHE A 106 -6.25 0.84 -0.37
N ASN A 107 -5.19 1.30 -1.03
CA ASN A 107 -3.83 0.87 -0.73
C ASN A 107 -3.24 1.52 0.53
N MET A 108 -3.93 2.46 1.15
CA MET A 108 -3.52 3.20 2.34
C MET A 108 -2.11 3.82 2.26
N GLY A 109 -1.65 4.13 1.03
CA GLY A 109 -0.32 4.69 0.76
C GLY A 109 0.78 3.65 0.51
N VAL A 110 0.46 2.36 0.56
CA VAL A 110 1.36 1.26 0.20
C VAL A 110 0.99 0.75 -1.18
N GLY A 111 1.68 1.22 -2.21
CA GLY A 111 1.35 0.83 -3.60
C GLY A 111 1.87 -0.55 -3.99
N LEU A 112 2.92 -1.07 -3.33
CA LEU A 112 3.53 -2.35 -3.66
C LEU A 112 3.95 -3.10 -2.40
N VAL A 113 3.72 -4.41 -2.36
CA VAL A 113 4.18 -5.32 -1.31
C VAL A 113 5.03 -6.42 -1.94
N ILE A 114 6.18 -6.70 -1.33
CA ILE A 114 7.10 -7.74 -1.77
C ILE A 114 7.32 -8.71 -0.61
N ALA A 115 7.08 -9.99 -0.84
CA ALA A 115 7.46 -11.07 0.06
C ALA A 115 8.88 -11.55 -0.28
N VAL A 116 9.76 -11.58 0.72
CA VAL A 116 11.17 -11.94 0.54
C VAL A 116 11.64 -12.95 1.57
N SER A 117 12.74 -13.65 1.27
CA SER A 117 13.40 -14.50 2.26
C SER A 117 13.80 -13.70 3.50
N ALA A 118 13.51 -14.20 4.71
CA ALA A 118 13.67 -13.47 5.95
C ALA A 118 15.10 -12.95 6.19
N ASN A 119 16.11 -13.77 5.83
CA ASN A 119 17.53 -13.43 5.94
C ASN A 119 18.01 -12.40 4.91
N ARG A 120 17.21 -12.09 3.87
CA ARG A 120 17.54 -11.13 2.81
C ARG A 120 16.78 -9.82 2.92
N LYS A 121 15.85 -9.68 3.85
CA LYS A 121 14.98 -8.50 3.94
C LYS A 121 15.75 -7.17 4.02
N SER A 122 16.85 -7.13 4.80
CA SER A 122 17.65 -5.91 4.97
C SER A 122 18.42 -5.55 3.69
N ALA A 123 18.95 -6.56 2.98
CA ALA A 123 19.66 -6.36 1.71
C ALA A 123 18.70 -5.87 0.62
N VAL A 124 17.54 -6.52 0.47
CA VAL A 124 16.50 -6.09 -0.48
C VAL A 124 16.00 -4.68 -0.16
N ALA A 125 15.75 -4.37 1.11
CA ALA A 125 15.37 -3.02 1.51
C ALA A 125 16.45 -1.98 1.20
N GLY A 126 17.73 -2.32 1.39
CA GLY A 126 18.87 -1.48 1.02
C GLY A 126 18.91 -1.19 -0.49
N ALA A 127 18.76 -2.23 -1.31
CA ALA A 127 18.73 -2.10 -2.76
C ALA A 127 17.55 -1.22 -3.25
N LEU A 128 16.37 -1.37 -2.65
CA LEU A 128 15.22 -0.51 -2.95
C LEU A 128 15.49 0.96 -2.59
N ARG A 129 16.12 1.22 -1.43
CA ARG A 129 16.51 2.59 -1.06
C ARG A 129 17.51 3.19 -2.05
N ALA A 130 18.46 2.42 -2.53
CA ALA A 130 19.41 2.85 -3.56
C ALA A 130 18.72 3.24 -4.87
N GLN A 131 17.52 2.70 -5.14
CA GLN A 131 16.67 3.06 -6.28
C GLN A 131 15.68 4.21 -5.96
N GLY A 132 15.82 4.89 -4.83
CA GLY A 132 14.96 6.01 -4.43
C GLY A 132 13.61 5.60 -3.83
N GLU A 133 13.45 4.32 -3.47
CA GLU A 133 12.25 3.85 -2.78
C GLU A 133 12.37 4.01 -1.25
N THR A 134 11.22 4.01 -0.58
CA THR A 134 11.14 4.03 0.88
C THR A 134 10.51 2.72 1.38
N PRO A 135 11.26 1.62 1.40
CA PRO A 135 10.73 0.33 1.83
C PRO A 135 10.49 0.28 3.33
N ILE A 136 9.39 -0.35 3.71
CA ILE A 136 8.96 -0.56 5.09
C ILE A 136 8.78 -2.06 5.30
N VAL A 137 9.28 -2.57 6.42
CA VAL A 137 9.02 -3.96 6.83
C VAL A 137 7.66 -4.00 7.52
N LEU A 138 6.63 -4.37 6.78
CA LEU A 138 5.24 -4.36 7.27
C LEU A 138 4.92 -5.52 8.22
N GLY A 139 5.60 -6.65 8.07
CA GLY A 139 5.28 -7.85 8.84
C GLY A 139 6.00 -9.08 8.30
N GLN A 140 5.35 -10.23 8.41
CA GLN A 140 5.93 -11.51 8.00
C GLN A 140 4.86 -12.44 7.42
N CYS A 141 5.32 -13.43 6.66
CA CYS A 141 4.49 -14.56 6.26
C CYS A 141 4.64 -15.70 7.26
N GLU A 142 3.55 -16.40 7.53
CA GLU A 142 3.50 -17.54 8.45
C GLU A 142 2.64 -18.67 7.88
N ARG A 143 2.72 -19.85 8.46
CA ARG A 143 1.86 -20.98 8.07
C ARG A 143 0.43 -20.70 8.50
N GLY A 144 -0.52 -20.99 7.64
CA GLY A 144 -1.93 -20.79 7.89
C GLY A 144 -2.78 -20.87 6.63
N GLU A 145 -4.08 -20.71 6.78
CA GLU A 145 -4.97 -20.57 5.64
C GLU A 145 -4.58 -19.34 4.82
N LYS A 146 -4.56 -19.49 3.50
CA LYS A 146 -4.19 -18.41 2.57
C LYS A 146 -5.00 -17.14 2.83
N GLY A 147 -4.31 -16.04 3.13
CA GLY A 147 -4.98 -14.80 3.49
C GLY A 147 -4.03 -13.72 3.97
N VAL A 148 -4.61 -12.65 4.50
CA VAL A 148 -3.88 -11.56 5.17
C VAL A 148 -4.56 -11.21 6.48
N ASP A 149 -3.77 -11.08 7.54
CA ASP A 149 -4.19 -10.52 8.82
C ASP A 149 -3.59 -9.14 9.00
N LEU A 150 -4.46 -8.15 9.21
CA LEU A 150 -4.06 -6.80 9.60
C LEU A 150 -4.13 -6.70 11.12
N VAL A 151 -2.97 -6.46 11.76
CA VAL A 151 -2.81 -6.38 13.22
C VAL A 151 -2.66 -4.91 13.58
N TRP A 152 -3.54 -4.43 14.43
CA TRP A 152 -3.63 -3.04 14.91
C TRP A 152 -2.76 -2.78 16.13
#